data_5c1ca6295df9a256a99c9e6d36bb7941
#
_entry.id   5c1ca6295df9a256a99c9e6d36bb7941
#
_cell.length_a   1.000
_cell.length_b   1.000
_cell.length_c   1.000
_cell.angle_alpha   90.00
_cell.angle_beta   90.00
_cell.angle_gamma   90.00
#
_symmetry.space_group_name_H-M   'P 1'
#
loop_
_entity.id
_entity.type
_entity.pdbx_description
1 polymer ?
#
loop_
_entity_poly.entity_id
_entity_poly.type
_entity_poly.pdbx_seq_one_letter_code
_entity_poly.pdbx_strand_id
1 'polypeptide(L)'
;MSKKDFQIIKGHKHIPYRPQKYPEDVMIDRAKGFYEMARGRRTIRAFSKKPVPKEIMIDLIRTAGTSPSGAHKQPWTFCLVSNPVIKKQIRIAAEEEEYQSYHKRMSKEWLKDLEPMGTDWNKPFIETAPWLIVAFRKIYDMDENGFKTNNYYVTESIGLACGMLLLAINNAGLSALTHTPSPMNFLSSILDRPDNERPFLLIPVGYADDDAYVPDIHRKELDDICIVYE
;
A
#
# COMPACT_ATOMS: atom_id res chain seq x y z
N MET A 1 43.03 14.83 -0.74
CA MET A 1 42.82 13.45 -0.22
C MET A 1 41.70 12.82 -1.03
N SER A 2 42.00 11.75 -1.77
CA SER A 2 40.96 10.96 -2.49
C SER A 2 39.98 10.40 -1.46
N LYS A 3 38.69 10.77 -1.55
CA LYS A 3 37.63 10.15 -0.72
C LYS A 3 37.58 8.68 -1.10
N LYS A 4 37.88 7.77 -0.15
CA LYS A 4 37.75 6.34 -0.36
C LYS A 4 36.32 6.03 -0.79
N ASP A 5 36.17 5.23 -1.83
CA ASP A 5 34.85 4.85 -2.36
C ASP A 5 34.05 3.91 -1.43
N PHE A 6 34.70 3.41 -0.37
CA PHE A 6 34.08 2.59 0.66
C PHE A 6 34.94 2.53 1.94
N GLN A 7 34.32 2.07 3.02
CA GLN A 7 34.96 1.68 4.29
C GLN A 7 34.56 0.28 4.67
N ILE A 8 35.41 -0.45 5.38
CA ILE A 8 35.04 -1.70 6.04
C ILE A 8 34.70 -1.40 7.49
N ILE A 9 33.47 -1.65 7.88
CA ILE A 9 32.96 -1.48 9.25
C ILE A 9 32.46 -2.84 9.74
N LYS A 10 33.04 -3.32 10.84
CA LYS A 10 32.74 -4.65 11.41
C LYS A 10 32.75 -5.79 10.37
N GLY A 11 33.72 -5.76 9.46
CA GLY A 11 33.90 -6.78 8.41
C GLY A 11 33.04 -6.59 7.16
N HIS A 12 32.18 -5.58 7.11
CA HIS A 12 31.26 -5.34 5.99
C HIS A 12 31.61 -4.06 5.23
N LYS A 13 31.39 -4.07 3.91
CA LYS A 13 31.62 -2.91 3.04
C LYS A 13 30.52 -1.87 3.23
N HIS A 14 30.92 -0.63 3.53
CA HIS A 14 30.05 0.55 3.61
C HIS A 14 30.49 1.59 2.59
N ILE A 15 29.54 2.22 1.91
CA ILE A 15 29.77 3.28 0.92
C ILE A 15 29.44 4.64 1.52
N PRO A 16 30.10 5.75 1.06
CA PRO A 16 29.80 7.08 1.54
C PRO A 16 28.34 7.47 1.21
N TYR A 17 27.60 7.92 2.22
CA TYR A 17 26.29 8.52 2.02
C TYR A 17 26.46 9.97 1.56
N ARG A 18 25.83 10.33 0.45
CA ARG A 18 25.87 11.68 -0.15
C ARG A 18 24.44 12.23 -0.24
N PRO A 19 23.93 12.82 0.87
CA PRO A 19 22.58 13.37 0.86
C PRO A 19 22.51 14.57 -0.09
N GLN A 20 21.36 14.74 -0.73
CA GLN A 20 21.04 15.97 -1.42
C GLN A 20 20.81 17.06 -0.35
N LYS A 21 21.47 18.18 -0.48
CA LYS A 21 21.37 19.34 0.43
C LYS A 21 20.61 20.45 -0.26
N TYR A 22 19.72 21.09 0.46
CA TYR A 22 18.98 22.25 0.00
C TYR A 22 19.20 23.41 0.98
N PRO A 23 19.11 24.68 0.53
CA PRO A 23 18.91 25.83 1.40
C PRO A 23 17.66 25.68 2.25
N GLU A 24 17.60 26.35 3.39
CA GLU A 24 16.49 26.19 4.36
C GLU A 24 15.13 26.60 3.79
N ASP A 25 15.08 27.70 3.06
CA ASP A 25 13.88 28.19 2.35
C ASP A 25 13.34 27.12 1.36
N VAL A 26 14.24 26.52 0.57
CA VAL A 26 13.88 25.42 -0.34
C VAL A 26 13.39 24.19 0.42
N MET A 27 13.99 23.88 1.59
CA MET A 27 13.52 22.77 2.43
C MET A 27 12.10 23.00 2.94
N ILE A 28 11.80 24.22 3.39
CA ILE A 28 10.46 24.62 3.85
C ILE A 28 9.44 24.46 2.71
N ASP A 29 9.74 25.01 1.54
CA ASP A 29 8.84 24.95 0.38
C ASP A 29 8.59 23.50 -0.07
N ARG A 30 9.63 22.66 -0.08
CA ARG A 30 9.50 21.24 -0.45
C ARG A 30 8.66 20.46 0.56
N ALA A 31 8.86 20.71 1.86
CA ALA A 31 8.08 20.06 2.91
C ALA A 31 6.59 20.44 2.81
N LYS A 32 6.31 21.72 2.60
CA LYS A 32 4.95 22.23 2.41
C LYS A 32 4.30 21.67 1.15
N GLY A 33 5.01 21.69 0.01
CA GLY A 33 4.49 21.17 -1.26
C GLY A 33 4.19 19.67 -1.20
N PHE A 34 5.03 18.88 -0.52
CA PHE A 34 4.78 17.45 -0.32
C PHE A 34 3.56 17.21 0.60
N TYR A 35 3.41 18.00 1.66
CA TYR A 35 2.23 17.94 2.53
C TYR A 35 0.94 18.25 1.75
N GLU A 36 0.90 19.31 0.94
CA GLU A 36 -0.30 19.65 0.15
C GLU A 36 -0.66 18.54 -0.85
N MET A 37 0.32 17.94 -1.50
CA MET A 37 0.09 16.77 -2.36
C MET A 37 -0.47 15.59 -1.57
N ALA A 38 0.14 15.24 -0.43
CA ALA A 38 -0.30 14.13 0.41
C ALA A 38 -1.69 14.36 1.03
N ARG A 39 -1.99 15.61 1.41
CA ARG A 39 -3.29 16.03 1.95
C ARG A 39 -4.42 15.83 0.95
N GLY A 40 -4.15 16.00 -0.36
CA GLY A 40 -5.11 15.77 -1.44
C GLY A 40 -5.52 14.31 -1.62
N ARG A 41 -4.77 13.35 -1.08
CA ARG A 41 -5.08 11.93 -1.22
C ARG A 41 -6.40 11.54 -0.52
N ARG A 42 -7.30 10.91 -1.27
CA ARG A 42 -8.58 10.38 -0.76
C ARG A 42 -8.71 8.88 -1.11
N THR A 43 -9.56 8.19 -0.37
CA THR A 43 -9.98 6.83 -0.67
C THR A 43 -11.11 6.87 -1.71
N ILE A 44 -10.84 6.38 -2.93
CA ILE A 44 -11.77 6.42 -4.06
C ILE A 44 -12.37 5.03 -4.29
N ARG A 45 -13.69 4.97 -4.49
CA ARG A 45 -14.45 3.74 -4.81
C ARG A 45 -15.11 3.77 -6.18
N ALA A 46 -15.18 4.95 -6.80
CA ALA A 46 -15.65 5.12 -8.17
C ALA A 46 -14.44 5.30 -9.10
N PHE A 47 -14.19 4.32 -9.97
CA PHE A 47 -13.07 4.31 -10.90
C PHE A 47 -13.55 4.41 -12.34
N SER A 48 -12.85 5.20 -13.13
CA SER A 48 -12.94 5.18 -14.59
C SER A 48 -12.38 3.84 -15.12
N LYS A 49 -12.96 3.35 -16.23
CA LYS A 49 -12.43 2.19 -16.97
C LYS A 49 -11.22 2.53 -17.84
N LYS A 50 -10.79 3.81 -17.86
CA LYS A 50 -9.62 4.25 -18.62
C LYS A 50 -8.39 3.41 -18.24
N PRO A 51 -7.69 2.81 -19.22
CA PRO A 51 -6.53 1.98 -18.93
C PRO A 51 -5.38 2.81 -18.37
N VAL A 52 -4.63 2.20 -17.45
CA VAL A 52 -3.38 2.76 -16.92
C VAL A 52 -2.22 1.93 -17.48
N PRO A 53 -1.20 2.56 -18.08
CA PRO A 53 -0.03 1.85 -18.61
C PRO A 53 0.68 1.03 -17.54
N LYS A 54 1.12 -0.19 -17.92
CA LYS A 54 1.80 -1.13 -17.01
C LYS A 54 3.09 -0.54 -16.44
N GLU A 55 3.79 0.25 -17.23
CA GLU A 55 5.06 0.91 -16.87
C GLU A 55 4.88 1.80 -15.63
N ILE A 56 3.77 2.55 -15.58
CA ILE A 56 3.43 3.36 -14.39
C ILE A 56 3.29 2.44 -13.18
N MET A 57 2.54 1.35 -13.30
CA MET A 57 2.33 0.42 -12.19
C MET A 57 3.65 -0.18 -11.68
N ILE A 58 4.57 -0.51 -12.60
CA ILE A 58 5.90 -1.02 -12.24
C ILE A 58 6.69 0.01 -11.43
N ASP A 59 6.69 1.28 -11.84
CA ASP A 59 7.43 2.33 -11.13
C ASP A 59 6.81 2.65 -9.76
N LEU A 60 5.48 2.53 -9.62
CA LEU A 60 4.82 2.61 -8.32
C LEU A 60 5.29 1.49 -7.37
N ILE A 61 5.41 0.25 -7.87
CA ILE A 61 5.94 -0.87 -7.09
C ILE A 61 7.41 -0.67 -6.76
N ARG A 62 8.23 -0.18 -7.69
CA ARG A 62 9.63 0.18 -7.42
C ARG A 62 9.74 1.18 -6.28
N THR A 63 8.88 2.21 -6.28
CA THR A 63 8.82 3.19 -5.18
C THR A 63 8.49 2.54 -3.85
N ALA A 64 7.47 1.68 -3.80
CA ALA A 64 7.15 0.90 -2.60
C ALA A 64 8.33 0.04 -2.13
N GLY A 65 9.05 -0.58 -3.07
CA GLY A 65 10.23 -1.42 -2.81
C GLY A 65 11.43 -0.69 -2.23
N THR A 66 11.46 0.66 -2.27
CA THR A 66 12.52 1.46 -1.61
C THR A 66 12.29 1.66 -0.12
N SER A 67 11.18 1.18 0.42
CA SER A 67 10.83 1.30 1.84
C SER A 67 11.87 0.64 2.74
N PRO A 68 12.15 1.19 3.92
CA PRO A 68 12.98 0.52 4.92
C PRO A 68 12.28 -0.74 5.44
N SER A 69 13.08 -1.72 5.89
CA SER A 69 12.58 -2.96 6.49
C SER A 69 13.52 -3.48 7.56
N GLY A 70 13.01 -4.26 8.49
CA GLY A 70 13.81 -4.90 9.53
C GLY A 70 14.96 -5.71 8.93
N ALA A 71 16.21 -5.39 9.32
CA ALA A 71 17.43 -5.99 8.80
C ALA A 71 17.52 -6.05 7.26
N HIS A 72 16.88 -5.09 6.57
CA HIS A 72 16.78 -5.02 5.10
C HIS A 72 16.20 -6.27 4.45
N LYS A 73 15.30 -6.98 5.16
CA LYS A 73 14.68 -8.22 4.71
C LYS A 73 13.69 -8.05 3.56
N GLN A 74 13.12 -6.84 3.38
CA GLN A 74 12.15 -6.54 2.32
C GLN A 74 11.03 -7.59 2.23
N PRO A 75 10.31 -7.85 3.34
CA PRO A 75 9.42 -9.00 3.49
C PRO A 75 8.07 -8.77 2.83
N TRP A 76 8.05 -8.51 1.54
CA TRP A 76 6.85 -8.22 0.76
C TRP A 76 6.92 -8.80 -0.64
N THR A 77 5.75 -9.10 -1.17
CA THR A 77 5.50 -9.38 -2.58
C THR A 77 4.29 -8.54 -3.01
N PHE A 78 4.37 -7.90 -4.16
CA PHE A 78 3.26 -7.17 -4.76
C PHE A 78 2.82 -7.86 -6.05
N CYS A 79 1.57 -8.27 -6.13
CA CYS A 79 0.98 -8.84 -7.34
C CYS A 79 0.18 -7.75 -8.07
N LEU A 80 0.50 -7.51 -9.34
CA LEU A 80 -0.24 -6.62 -10.23
C LEU A 80 -1.26 -7.45 -11.04
N VAL A 81 -2.53 -7.11 -10.93
CA VAL A 81 -3.62 -7.84 -11.58
C VAL A 81 -4.44 -6.89 -12.45
N SER A 82 -4.38 -7.10 -13.78
CA SER A 82 -5.25 -6.43 -14.77
C SER A 82 -6.16 -7.42 -15.50
N ASN A 83 -5.92 -8.72 -15.37
CA ASN A 83 -6.71 -9.77 -16.02
C ASN A 83 -8.16 -9.73 -15.52
N PRO A 84 -9.17 -9.54 -16.40
CA PRO A 84 -10.56 -9.38 -16.00
C PRO A 84 -11.15 -10.65 -15.37
N VAL A 85 -10.68 -11.84 -15.76
CA VAL A 85 -11.15 -13.11 -15.17
C VAL A 85 -10.69 -13.21 -13.72
N ILE A 86 -9.40 -12.92 -13.47
CA ILE A 86 -8.83 -12.93 -12.11
C ILE A 86 -9.50 -11.86 -11.23
N LYS A 87 -9.70 -10.64 -11.76
CA LYS A 87 -10.40 -9.57 -11.02
C LYS A 87 -11.83 -9.97 -10.63
N LYS A 88 -12.55 -10.63 -11.53
CA LYS A 88 -13.89 -11.15 -11.25
C LYS A 88 -13.87 -12.22 -10.16
N GLN A 89 -12.93 -13.15 -10.20
CA GLN A 89 -12.76 -14.17 -9.14
C GLN A 89 -12.47 -13.51 -7.78
N ILE A 90 -11.57 -12.53 -7.76
CA ILE A 90 -11.24 -11.76 -6.54
C ILE A 90 -12.47 -11.03 -6.02
N ARG A 91 -13.27 -10.39 -6.90
CA ARG A 91 -14.48 -9.69 -6.50
C ARG A 91 -15.50 -10.64 -5.85
N ILE A 92 -15.83 -11.75 -6.50
CA ILE A 92 -16.80 -12.72 -5.99
C ILE A 92 -16.38 -13.21 -4.60
N ALA A 93 -15.11 -13.60 -4.42
CA ALA A 93 -14.63 -14.08 -3.15
C ALA A 93 -14.59 -12.98 -2.07
N ALA A 94 -14.22 -11.75 -2.45
CA ALA A 94 -14.22 -10.61 -1.54
C ALA A 94 -15.64 -10.23 -1.08
N GLU A 95 -16.61 -10.20 -1.99
CA GLU A 95 -18.01 -9.89 -1.69
C GLU A 95 -18.65 -10.95 -0.79
N GLU A 96 -18.30 -12.23 -0.94
CA GLU A 96 -18.74 -13.30 -0.03
C GLU A 96 -18.22 -13.06 1.39
N GLU A 97 -16.93 -12.76 1.57
CA GLU A 97 -16.35 -12.46 2.87
C GLU A 97 -16.93 -11.18 3.49
N GLU A 98 -17.13 -10.15 2.67
CA GLU A 98 -17.76 -8.90 3.10
C GLU A 98 -19.22 -9.12 3.50
N TYR A 99 -19.98 -9.91 2.76
CA TYR A 99 -21.37 -10.26 3.10
C TYR A 99 -21.44 -10.93 4.48
N GLN A 100 -20.57 -11.92 4.74
CA GLN A 100 -20.49 -12.57 6.06
C GLN A 100 -20.06 -11.58 7.15
N SER A 101 -19.16 -10.64 6.83
CA SER A 101 -18.70 -9.63 7.77
C SER A 101 -19.83 -8.66 8.14
N TYR A 102 -20.48 -8.06 7.17
CA TYR A 102 -21.57 -7.11 7.39
C TYR A 102 -22.79 -7.71 8.11
N HIS A 103 -23.12 -9.00 7.85
CA HIS A 103 -24.31 -9.60 8.41
C HIS A 103 -24.08 -10.42 9.69
N LYS A 104 -22.82 -10.83 9.98
CA LYS A 104 -22.59 -11.78 11.07
C LYS A 104 -21.38 -11.46 11.96
N ARG A 105 -20.30 -10.85 11.42
CA ARG A 105 -19.02 -10.72 12.14
C ARG A 105 -18.78 -9.34 12.73
N MET A 106 -19.25 -8.29 12.06
CA MET A 106 -19.07 -6.90 12.52
C MET A 106 -19.97 -6.57 13.69
N SER A 107 -19.44 -5.85 14.68
CA SER A 107 -20.23 -5.29 15.77
C SER A 107 -21.16 -4.17 15.24
N LYS A 108 -22.23 -3.87 15.97
CA LYS A 108 -23.12 -2.74 15.66
C LYS A 108 -22.37 -1.40 15.65
N GLU A 109 -21.39 -1.25 16.53
CA GLU A 109 -20.55 -0.07 16.61
C GLU A 109 -19.70 0.09 15.34
N TRP A 110 -19.02 -0.99 14.89
CA TRP A 110 -18.26 -0.97 13.66
C TRP A 110 -19.13 -0.65 12.44
N LEU A 111 -20.31 -1.25 12.32
CA LEU A 111 -21.25 -0.94 11.24
C LEU A 111 -21.64 0.54 11.23
N LYS A 112 -21.89 1.12 12.42
CA LYS A 112 -22.19 2.55 12.59
C LYS A 112 -21.00 3.43 12.15
N ASP A 113 -19.77 3.04 12.43
CA ASP A 113 -18.56 3.76 11.99
C ASP A 113 -18.37 3.72 10.46
N LEU A 114 -18.93 2.70 9.79
CA LEU A 114 -18.88 2.58 8.33
C LEU A 114 -19.98 3.38 7.61
N GLU A 115 -21.08 3.74 8.29
CA GLU A 115 -22.20 4.49 7.68
C GLU A 115 -21.74 5.77 6.95
N PRO A 116 -20.89 6.65 7.55
CA PRO A 116 -20.42 7.86 6.87
C PRO A 116 -19.50 7.55 5.67
N MET A 117 -18.95 6.33 5.58
CA MET A 117 -18.06 5.93 4.49
C MET A 117 -18.82 5.59 3.21
N GLY A 118 -20.16 5.43 3.27
CA GLY A 118 -21.00 5.11 2.11
C GLY A 118 -20.59 3.80 1.44
N THR A 119 -20.23 2.76 2.21
CA THR A 119 -19.78 1.46 1.68
C THR A 119 -20.61 0.33 2.27
N ASP A 120 -20.83 -0.69 1.49
CA ASP A 120 -21.53 -1.93 1.85
C ASP A 120 -20.71 -3.16 1.44
N TRP A 121 -21.32 -4.35 1.47
CA TRP A 121 -20.66 -5.60 1.09
C TRP A 121 -20.40 -5.74 -0.43
N ASN A 122 -21.08 -4.95 -1.30
CA ASN A 122 -20.91 -5.00 -2.75
C ASN A 122 -19.68 -4.15 -3.18
N LYS A 123 -18.75 -4.73 -3.92
CA LYS A 123 -17.44 -4.14 -4.23
C LYS A 123 -17.18 -4.09 -5.74
N PRO A 124 -18.02 -3.42 -6.55
CA PRO A 124 -17.87 -3.37 -8.01
C PRO A 124 -16.54 -2.74 -8.46
N PHE A 125 -15.96 -1.88 -7.64
CA PHE A 125 -14.68 -1.24 -7.92
C PHE A 125 -13.52 -2.23 -8.11
N ILE A 126 -13.61 -3.45 -7.60
CA ILE A 126 -12.58 -4.50 -7.80
C ILE A 126 -12.49 -4.87 -9.30
N GLU A 127 -13.61 -4.90 -10.01
CA GLU A 127 -13.60 -5.13 -11.46
C GLU A 127 -13.42 -3.84 -12.27
N THR A 128 -13.98 -2.72 -11.80
CA THR A 128 -13.97 -1.45 -12.54
C THR A 128 -12.57 -0.84 -12.60
N ALA A 129 -11.82 -0.83 -11.49
CA ALA A 129 -10.46 -0.33 -11.47
C ALA A 129 -9.58 -1.08 -12.49
N PRO A 130 -8.80 -0.38 -13.35
CA PRO A 130 -7.96 -1.03 -14.36
C PRO A 130 -6.92 -1.98 -13.77
N TRP A 131 -6.43 -1.69 -12.58
CA TRP A 131 -5.46 -2.52 -11.87
C TRP A 131 -5.88 -2.82 -10.44
N LEU A 132 -5.51 -4.01 -9.98
CA LEU A 132 -5.45 -4.34 -8.55
C LEU A 132 -4.00 -4.58 -8.17
N ILE A 133 -3.58 -4.06 -7.03
CA ILE A 133 -2.33 -4.42 -6.38
C ILE A 133 -2.69 -5.24 -5.16
N VAL A 134 -2.21 -6.48 -5.08
CA VAL A 134 -2.33 -7.29 -3.88
C VAL A 134 -0.97 -7.32 -3.19
N ALA A 135 -0.90 -6.75 -1.99
CA ALA A 135 0.29 -6.75 -1.16
C ALA A 135 0.28 -7.97 -0.23
N PHE A 136 1.34 -8.76 -0.31
CA PHE A 136 1.56 -9.93 0.54
C PHE A 136 2.74 -9.68 1.48
N ARG A 137 2.56 -9.97 2.75
CA ARG A 137 3.63 -10.02 3.74
C ARG A 137 4.30 -11.39 3.70
N LYS A 138 5.63 -11.40 3.64
CA LYS A 138 6.44 -12.60 3.59
C LYS A 138 6.97 -12.93 4.98
N ILE A 139 6.42 -13.93 5.64
CA ILE A 139 6.69 -14.23 7.05
C ILE A 139 8.03 -14.91 7.28
N TYR A 140 8.53 -15.65 6.30
CA TYR A 140 9.87 -16.24 6.29
C TYR A 140 10.37 -16.38 4.85
N ASP A 141 11.69 -16.47 4.68
CA ASP A 141 12.33 -16.88 3.45
C ASP A 141 12.80 -18.33 3.54
N MET A 142 13.03 -18.95 2.38
CA MET A 142 13.73 -20.24 2.29
C MET A 142 15.17 -19.95 1.87
N ASP A 143 16.15 -20.55 2.54
CA ASP A 143 17.54 -20.50 2.08
C ASP A 143 17.82 -21.50 0.96
N GLU A 144 19.06 -21.52 0.46
CA GLU A 144 19.50 -22.39 -0.62
C GLU A 144 19.38 -23.89 -0.27
N ASN A 145 19.36 -24.23 1.01
CA ASN A 145 19.26 -25.58 1.55
C ASN A 145 17.82 -25.97 1.92
N GLY A 146 16.86 -25.06 1.70
CA GLY A 146 15.46 -25.27 2.05
C GLY A 146 15.13 -25.04 3.54
N PHE A 147 16.02 -24.41 4.32
CA PHE A 147 15.71 -24.03 5.69
C PHE A 147 14.96 -22.70 5.76
N LYS A 148 14.01 -22.63 6.68
CA LYS A 148 13.23 -21.41 6.93
C LYS A 148 14.07 -20.39 7.71
N THR A 149 14.16 -19.16 7.18
CA THR A 149 14.73 -18.01 7.87
C THR A 149 13.63 -16.99 8.15
N ASN A 150 13.41 -16.65 9.42
CA ASN A 150 12.35 -15.72 9.80
C ASN A 150 12.65 -14.29 9.29
N ASN A 151 11.60 -13.61 8.88
CA ASN A 151 11.64 -12.19 8.61
C ASN A 151 11.23 -11.41 9.87
N TYR A 152 11.77 -10.19 10.02
CA TYR A 152 11.57 -9.35 11.19
C TYR A 152 10.69 -8.14 10.86
N TYR A 153 9.88 -7.66 11.81
CA TYR A 153 9.04 -6.48 11.66
C TYR A 153 8.25 -6.49 10.35
N VAL A 154 7.67 -7.67 10.04
CA VAL A 154 7.06 -7.92 8.72
C VAL A 154 5.87 -6.99 8.47
N THR A 155 4.99 -6.87 9.47
CA THR A 155 3.78 -6.06 9.37
C THR A 155 4.11 -4.56 9.27
N GLU A 156 5.05 -4.10 10.08
CA GLU A 156 5.52 -2.71 10.07
C GLU A 156 6.20 -2.37 8.74
N SER A 157 7.06 -3.26 8.27
CA SER A 157 7.79 -3.08 7.01
C SER A 157 6.87 -2.98 5.80
N ILE A 158 5.90 -3.90 5.66
CA ILE A 158 4.94 -3.85 4.54
C ILE A 158 3.97 -2.67 4.69
N GLY A 159 3.62 -2.27 5.92
CA GLY A 159 2.82 -1.08 6.18
C GLY A 159 3.49 0.19 5.68
N LEU A 160 4.80 0.36 5.94
CA LEU A 160 5.61 1.45 5.40
C LEU A 160 5.66 1.42 3.87
N ALA A 161 5.89 0.26 3.26
CA ALA A 161 5.94 0.10 1.82
C ALA A 161 4.58 0.44 1.16
N CYS A 162 3.46 0.00 1.75
CA CYS A 162 2.12 0.36 1.28
C CYS A 162 1.83 1.86 1.46
N GLY A 163 2.29 2.49 2.54
CA GLY A 163 2.19 3.94 2.73
C GLY A 163 2.90 4.72 1.62
N MET A 164 4.15 4.35 1.30
CA MET A 164 4.91 4.92 0.18
C MET A 164 4.20 4.68 -1.16
N LEU A 165 3.67 3.48 -1.39
CA LEU A 165 2.89 3.13 -2.58
C LEU A 165 1.68 4.05 -2.76
N LEU A 166 0.89 4.27 -1.72
CA LEU A 166 -0.30 5.13 -1.77
C LEU A 166 0.04 6.58 -2.10
N LEU A 167 1.15 7.10 -1.57
CA LEU A 167 1.64 8.43 -1.91
C LEU A 167 2.15 8.50 -3.35
N ALA A 168 2.85 7.47 -3.83
CA ALA A 168 3.32 7.40 -5.21
C ALA A 168 2.14 7.35 -6.20
N ILE A 169 1.08 6.56 -5.91
CA ILE A 169 -0.15 6.50 -6.70
C ILE A 169 -0.78 7.90 -6.79
N ASN A 170 -0.93 8.60 -5.67
CA ASN A 170 -1.50 9.95 -5.64
C ASN A 170 -0.62 10.95 -6.42
N ASN A 171 0.69 10.88 -6.25
CA ASN A 171 1.64 11.75 -6.98
C ASN A 171 1.62 11.51 -8.49
N ALA A 172 1.29 10.29 -8.94
CA ALA A 172 1.12 9.97 -10.36
C ALA A 172 -0.23 10.41 -10.94
N GLY A 173 -1.09 11.10 -10.16
CA GLY A 173 -2.43 11.50 -10.58
C GLY A 173 -3.43 10.35 -10.63
N LEU A 174 -3.14 9.24 -9.97
CA LEU A 174 -4.01 8.08 -9.86
C LEU A 174 -4.69 8.04 -8.49
N SER A 175 -5.76 7.29 -8.44
CA SER A 175 -6.57 7.07 -7.24
C SER A 175 -6.49 5.62 -6.78
N ALA A 176 -6.67 5.42 -5.48
CA ALA A 176 -6.69 4.09 -4.88
C ALA A 176 -7.57 4.06 -3.62
N LEU A 177 -7.86 2.84 -3.17
CA LEU A 177 -8.32 2.57 -1.83
C LEU A 177 -7.57 1.37 -1.24
N THR A 178 -7.51 1.31 0.08
CA THR A 178 -7.08 0.11 0.80
C THR A 178 -8.31 -0.73 1.14
N HIS A 179 -8.31 -2.00 0.78
CA HIS A 179 -9.40 -2.92 1.02
C HIS A 179 -8.89 -4.19 1.71
N THR A 180 -9.63 -4.64 2.74
CA THR A 180 -9.24 -5.77 3.58
C THR A 180 -10.46 -6.70 3.81
N PRO A 181 -10.93 -7.41 2.79
CA PRO A 181 -12.06 -8.34 2.90
C PRO A 181 -11.65 -9.57 3.73
N SER A 182 -11.76 -9.47 5.03
CA SER A 182 -11.21 -10.49 5.96
C SER A 182 -12.19 -11.65 6.20
N PRO A 183 -11.67 -12.90 6.19
CA PRO A 183 -10.29 -13.34 5.96
C PRO A 183 -9.91 -13.31 4.46
N MET A 184 -8.67 -12.88 4.17
CA MET A 184 -8.20 -12.67 2.80
C MET A 184 -7.49 -13.88 2.16
N ASN A 185 -7.55 -15.06 2.76
CA ASN A 185 -6.81 -16.25 2.28
C ASN A 185 -7.15 -16.65 0.85
N PHE A 186 -8.35 -16.34 0.36
CA PHE A 186 -8.75 -16.55 -1.03
C PHE A 186 -7.80 -15.87 -2.03
N LEU A 187 -7.16 -14.76 -1.67
CA LEU A 187 -6.19 -14.07 -2.53
C LEU A 187 -4.94 -14.93 -2.77
N SER A 188 -4.46 -15.66 -1.74
CA SER A 188 -3.34 -16.60 -1.91
C SER A 188 -3.71 -17.72 -2.88
N SER A 189 -4.92 -18.27 -2.76
CA SER A 189 -5.41 -19.36 -3.62
C SER A 189 -5.62 -18.89 -5.07
N ILE A 190 -6.26 -17.73 -5.29
CA ILE A 190 -6.55 -17.22 -6.63
C ILE A 190 -5.26 -16.83 -7.37
N LEU A 191 -4.26 -16.30 -6.64
CA LEU A 191 -3.00 -15.80 -7.20
C LEU A 191 -1.85 -16.83 -7.11
N ASP A 192 -2.15 -18.05 -6.68
CA ASP A 192 -1.17 -19.15 -6.52
C ASP A 192 0.07 -18.68 -5.73
N ARG A 193 -0.16 -18.15 -4.52
CA ARG A 193 0.94 -17.65 -3.68
C ARG A 193 1.40 -18.73 -2.70
N PRO A 194 2.73 -18.81 -2.46
CA PRO A 194 3.30 -19.81 -1.56
C PRO A 194 2.89 -19.56 -0.10
N ASP A 195 3.00 -20.60 0.72
CA ASP A 195 2.58 -20.59 2.13
C ASP A 195 3.29 -19.55 3.03
N ASN A 196 4.45 -19.07 2.64
CA ASN A 196 5.16 -18.03 3.37
C ASN A 196 4.64 -16.62 3.07
N GLU A 197 3.74 -16.45 2.10
CA GLU A 197 3.11 -15.18 1.75
C GLU A 197 1.67 -15.13 2.28
N ARG A 198 1.38 -14.10 3.06
CA ARG A 198 0.05 -13.84 3.64
C ARG A 198 -0.50 -12.53 3.09
N PRO A 199 -1.74 -12.49 2.61
CA PRO A 199 -2.35 -11.25 2.13
C PRO A 199 -2.33 -10.18 3.22
N PHE A 200 -2.06 -8.95 2.83
CA PHE A 200 -2.02 -7.78 3.70
C PHE A 200 -3.00 -6.68 3.29
N LEU A 201 -2.97 -6.29 2.01
CA LEU A 201 -3.90 -5.31 1.44
C LEU A 201 -4.26 -5.68 0.00
N LEU A 202 -5.51 -5.43 -0.37
CA LEU A 202 -5.98 -5.37 -1.75
C LEU A 202 -6.19 -3.89 -2.10
N ILE A 203 -5.51 -3.40 -3.13
CA ILE A 203 -5.48 -1.98 -3.52
C ILE A 203 -5.92 -1.84 -4.97
N PRO A 204 -7.22 -1.57 -5.24
CA PRO A 204 -7.66 -1.12 -6.55
C PRO A 204 -7.01 0.23 -6.91
N VAL A 205 -6.53 0.35 -8.16
CA VAL A 205 -5.81 1.53 -8.67
C VAL A 205 -6.30 1.90 -10.06
N GLY A 206 -6.54 3.18 -10.27
CA GLY A 206 -6.95 3.73 -11.56
C GLY A 206 -7.18 5.23 -11.49
N TYR A 207 -7.71 5.80 -12.57
CA TYR A 207 -8.25 7.15 -12.52
C TYR A 207 -9.56 7.15 -11.74
N ALA A 208 -9.81 8.19 -10.95
CA ALA A 208 -11.14 8.42 -10.41
C ALA A 208 -12.13 8.61 -11.57
N ASP A 209 -13.38 8.22 -11.36
CA ASP A 209 -14.48 8.60 -12.24
C ASP A 209 -14.71 10.11 -12.16
N ASP A 210 -15.15 10.75 -13.25
CA ASP A 210 -15.40 12.19 -13.28
C ASP A 210 -16.48 12.60 -12.27
N ASP A 211 -17.43 11.72 -11.98
CA ASP A 211 -18.49 11.90 -10.99
C ASP A 211 -18.18 11.25 -9.63
N ALA A 212 -16.90 11.02 -9.31
CA ALA A 212 -16.51 10.39 -8.06
C ALA A 212 -16.77 11.31 -6.85
N TYR A 213 -17.50 10.80 -5.87
CA TYR A 213 -17.70 11.45 -4.57
C TYR A 213 -16.91 10.75 -3.47
N VAL A 214 -16.53 11.51 -2.46
CA VAL A 214 -15.86 11.01 -1.26
C VAL A 214 -16.58 11.53 -0.01
N PRO A 215 -16.58 10.77 1.10
CA PRO A 215 -17.18 11.22 2.35
C PRO A 215 -16.60 12.56 2.79
N ASP A 216 -17.43 13.47 3.27
CA ASP A 216 -17.00 14.74 3.88
C ASP A 216 -16.55 14.48 5.32
N ILE A 217 -15.30 14.04 5.47
CA ILE A 217 -14.66 13.71 6.74
C ILE A 217 -13.36 14.49 6.89
N HIS A 218 -13.05 14.85 8.12
CA HIS A 218 -11.86 15.62 8.47
C HIS A 218 -10.79 14.73 9.10
N ARG A 219 -9.52 15.11 8.90
CA ARG A 219 -8.41 14.55 9.65
C ARG A 219 -8.31 15.26 11.01
N LYS A 220 -7.68 14.59 11.96
CA LYS A 220 -7.32 15.23 13.24
C LYS A 220 -6.44 16.46 12.99
N GLU A 221 -6.57 17.46 13.85
CA GLU A 221 -5.70 18.62 13.86
C GLU A 221 -4.27 18.24 14.30
N LEU A 222 -3.31 19.12 14.02
CA LEU A 222 -1.91 18.84 14.33
C LEU A 222 -1.69 18.56 15.81
N ASP A 223 -2.32 19.33 16.69
CA ASP A 223 -2.18 19.22 18.15
C ASP A 223 -2.72 17.89 18.71
N ASP A 224 -3.62 17.21 17.95
CA ASP A 224 -4.13 15.90 18.31
C ASP A 224 -3.16 14.74 17.96
N ILE A 225 -2.15 15.00 17.14
CA ILE A 225 -1.24 13.98 16.61
C ILE A 225 0.25 14.30 16.81
N CYS A 226 0.57 15.47 17.37
CA CYS A 226 1.95 15.91 17.55
C CYS A 226 2.12 16.59 18.90
N ILE A 227 3.15 16.19 19.65
CA ILE A 227 3.59 16.86 20.86
C ILE A 227 5.04 17.31 20.64
N VAL A 228 5.32 18.60 20.85
CA VAL A 228 6.66 19.18 20.68
C VAL A 228 7.33 19.29 22.06
N TYR A 229 8.56 18.80 22.18
CA TYR A 229 9.43 18.97 23.34
C TYR A 229 10.62 19.84 22.89
N GLU A 230 10.78 21.03 23.45
CA GLU A 230 11.87 21.99 23.18
C GLU A 230 12.74 22.22 24.44
#